data_fc6969ef2496c833a50042c7966e5ff9
#
_entry.id   fc6969ef2496c833a50042c7966e5ff9
#
_cell.length_a   1.000
_cell.length_b   1.000
_cell.length_c   1.000
_cell.angle_alpha   90.00
_cell.angle_beta   90.00
_cell.angle_gamma   90.00
#
_symmetry.space_group_name_H-M   'P 1'
#
loop_
_entity.id
_entity.type
_entity.pdbx_description
1 polymer ?
#
loop_
_entity_poly.entity_id
_entity_poly.type
_entity_poly.pdbx_seq_one_letter_code
_entity_poly.pdbx_strand_id
1 'polypeptide(L)'
;MDYPATFEFNAPERVARWRVIGNLILSIPHIIVIYLLGIVGTVIDVLSWIVIVLTGKLPAGLAGVSCMLIRYQTRVGVFIVFMRSSYPPFDFDTSSQDNGKDPEVTVNFEPELEGRSRLSVFFRFILLIPVVIVGMLWGILAELAAIVAFFAVLILGRWPKGLLNFIVGVNRFSVRTSAYWSLLTDKYPPLGLS
;
A
#
# COMPACT_ATOMS: atom_id res chain seq x y z
N MET A 1 -9.82 15.82 -9.77
CA MET A 1 -9.23 16.02 -8.42
C MET A 1 -8.52 14.75 -8.06
N ASP A 2 -7.22 14.82 -7.90
CA ASP A 2 -6.43 13.64 -7.58
C ASP A 2 -6.73 13.18 -6.15
N TYR A 3 -6.59 11.87 -5.92
CA TYR A 3 -6.77 11.29 -4.58
C TYR A 3 -5.52 11.58 -3.74
N PRO A 4 -5.66 11.90 -2.43
CA PRO A 4 -4.53 12.32 -1.58
C PRO A 4 -3.56 11.19 -1.19
N ALA A 5 -3.55 10.10 -1.94
CA ALA A 5 -2.57 9.03 -1.86
C ALA A 5 -2.27 8.50 -3.26
N THR A 6 -1.00 8.50 -3.64
CA THR A 6 -0.54 8.10 -4.97
C THR A 6 0.45 6.93 -4.90
N PHE A 7 0.40 6.07 -5.90
CA PHE A 7 1.34 4.98 -6.08
C PHE A 7 1.87 5.00 -7.51
N GLU A 8 3.18 5.06 -7.65
CA GLU A 8 3.88 4.96 -8.93
C GLU A 8 4.85 3.78 -8.90
N PHE A 9 4.93 3.08 -10.00
CA PHE A 9 5.79 1.92 -10.15
C PHE A 9 6.59 1.99 -11.46
N ASN A 10 7.91 2.06 -11.32
CA ASN A 10 8.86 1.99 -12.42
C ASN A 10 9.24 0.53 -12.66
N ALA A 11 8.49 -0.14 -13.52
CA ALA A 11 8.68 -1.56 -13.78
C ALA A 11 10.00 -1.82 -14.51
N PRO A 12 10.82 -2.80 -14.04
CA PRO A 12 11.99 -3.23 -14.78
C PRO A 12 11.58 -3.94 -16.08
N GLU A 13 12.34 -3.76 -17.15
CA GLU A 13 12.10 -4.43 -18.44
C GLU A 13 12.16 -5.96 -18.33
N ARG A 14 13.02 -6.46 -17.45
CA ARG A 14 13.26 -7.88 -17.21
C ARG A 14 13.33 -8.18 -15.73
N VAL A 15 12.81 -9.35 -15.36
CA VAL A 15 12.91 -9.92 -14.02
C VAL A 15 13.65 -11.25 -14.12
N ALA A 16 14.72 -11.40 -13.34
CA ALA A 16 15.46 -12.65 -13.32
C ALA A 16 14.56 -13.80 -12.86
N ARG A 17 14.58 -14.93 -13.58
CA ARG A 17 13.68 -16.08 -13.36
C ARG A 17 13.73 -16.63 -11.94
N TRP A 18 14.89 -16.64 -11.30
CA TRP A 18 15.06 -17.11 -9.93
C TRP A 18 14.28 -16.28 -8.90
N ARG A 19 13.94 -15.02 -9.24
CA ARG A 19 13.24 -14.10 -8.34
C ARG A 19 11.82 -14.51 -8.00
N VAL A 20 11.18 -15.31 -8.83
CA VAL A 20 9.83 -15.83 -8.54
C VAL A 20 9.78 -16.68 -7.26
N ILE A 21 10.92 -17.31 -6.91
CA ILE A 21 11.08 -18.05 -5.66
C ILE A 21 11.99 -17.29 -4.70
N GLY A 22 13.08 -16.72 -5.22
CA GLY A 22 14.09 -16.02 -4.43
C GLY A 22 13.54 -14.83 -3.65
N ASN A 23 12.64 -14.05 -4.25
CA ASN A 23 12.02 -12.92 -3.55
C ASN A 23 11.17 -13.37 -2.35
N LEU A 24 10.53 -14.54 -2.40
CA LEU A 24 9.79 -15.07 -1.24
C LEU A 24 10.74 -15.36 -0.07
N ILE A 25 11.88 -15.95 -0.34
CA ILE A 25 12.90 -16.26 0.70
C ILE A 25 13.52 -14.96 1.21
N LEU A 26 13.90 -14.06 0.31
CA LEU A 26 14.50 -12.77 0.64
C LEU A 26 13.52 -11.81 1.35
N SER A 27 12.21 -12.04 1.26
CA SER A 27 11.20 -11.25 1.96
C SER A 27 11.01 -11.64 3.44
N ILE A 28 11.55 -12.78 3.88
CA ILE A 28 11.38 -13.25 5.27
C ILE A 28 11.73 -12.16 6.31
N PRO A 29 12.90 -11.46 6.25
CA PRO A 29 13.19 -10.40 7.21
C PRO A 29 12.19 -9.24 7.14
N HIS A 30 11.70 -8.89 5.95
CA HIS A 30 10.66 -7.87 5.80
C HIS A 30 9.31 -8.30 6.38
N ILE A 31 8.94 -9.58 6.22
CA ILE A 31 7.69 -10.12 6.79
C ILE A 31 7.71 -10.00 8.31
N ILE A 32 8.84 -10.32 8.95
CA ILE A 32 9.00 -10.14 10.40
C ILE A 32 8.81 -8.67 10.80
N VAL A 33 9.46 -7.76 10.08
CA VAL A 33 9.33 -6.32 10.33
C VAL A 33 7.89 -5.85 10.10
N ILE A 34 7.23 -6.26 9.01
CA ILE A 34 5.83 -5.92 8.73
C ILE A 34 4.90 -6.41 9.85
N TYR A 35 5.14 -7.60 10.37
CA TYR A 35 4.35 -8.14 11.48
C TYR A 35 4.48 -7.25 12.74
N LEU A 36 5.71 -6.89 13.12
CA LEU A 36 5.95 -6.00 14.24
C LEU A 36 5.37 -4.60 14.02
N LEU A 37 5.58 -4.05 12.84
CA LEU A 37 5.02 -2.75 12.45
C LEU A 37 3.49 -2.77 12.35
N GLY A 38 2.88 -3.92 12.03
CA GLY A 38 1.43 -4.10 12.03
C GLY A 38 0.81 -3.90 13.42
N ILE A 39 1.50 -4.38 14.47
CA ILE A 39 1.09 -4.14 15.87
C ILE A 39 1.13 -2.64 16.17
N VAL A 40 2.24 -1.97 15.80
CA VAL A 40 2.37 -0.52 15.97
C VAL A 40 1.27 0.21 15.19
N GLY A 41 1.01 -0.19 13.94
CA GLY A 41 -0.02 0.40 13.09
C GLY A 41 -1.41 0.32 13.72
N THR A 42 -1.78 -0.83 14.30
CA THR A 42 -3.06 -0.98 14.99
C THR A 42 -3.21 0.01 16.15
N VAL A 43 -2.15 0.20 16.94
CA VAL A 43 -2.14 1.17 18.04
C VAL A 43 -2.28 2.60 17.50
N ILE A 44 -1.55 2.94 16.45
CA ILE A 44 -1.60 4.27 15.79
C ILE A 44 -3.00 4.54 15.22
N ASP A 45 -3.62 3.56 14.56
CA ASP A 45 -4.97 3.71 13.99
C ASP A 45 -6.02 3.95 15.09
N VAL A 46 -5.95 3.21 16.21
CA VAL A 46 -6.85 3.40 17.37
C VAL A 46 -6.64 4.77 18.01
N LEU A 47 -5.38 5.18 18.22
CA LEU A 47 -5.07 6.50 18.78
C LEU A 47 -5.55 7.62 17.86
N SER A 48 -5.32 7.50 16.55
CA SER A 48 -5.77 8.45 15.55
C SER A 48 -7.30 8.56 15.54
N TRP A 49 -8.00 7.43 15.60
CA TRP A 49 -9.46 7.40 15.68
C TRP A 49 -9.98 8.15 16.91
N ILE A 50 -9.44 7.85 18.11
CA ILE A 50 -9.84 8.52 19.36
C ILE A 50 -9.59 10.04 19.25
N VAL A 51 -8.38 10.42 18.84
CA VAL A 51 -7.98 11.85 18.77
C VAL A 51 -8.86 12.61 17.77
N ILE A 52 -9.11 12.04 16.58
CA ILE A 52 -9.94 12.72 15.57
C ILE A 52 -11.40 12.85 16.06
N VAL A 53 -11.97 11.80 16.64
CA VAL A 53 -13.36 11.83 17.13
C VAL A 53 -13.52 12.89 18.22
N LEU A 54 -12.54 13.06 19.10
CA LEU A 54 -12.59 14.05 20.20
C LEU A 54 -12.27 15.47 19.72
N THR A 55 -11.25 15.63 18.86
CA THR A 55 -10.68 16.96 18.54
C THR A 55 -11.02 17.44 17.12
N GLY A 56 -11.34 16.54 16.18
CA GLY A 56 -11.46 16.85 14.75
C GLY A 56 -10.13 17.10 14.06
N LYS A 57 -9.01 16.66 14.65
CA LYS A 57 -7.65 16.84 14.13
C LYS A 57 -6.87 15.55 14.18
N LEU A 58 -6.01 15.32 13.18
CA LEU A 58 -5.04 14.23 13.16
C LEU A 58 -3.65 14.79 13.47
N PRO A 59 -2.99 14.37 14.56
CA PRO A 59 -1.62 14.78 14.85
C PRO A 59 -0.65 14.36 13.74
N ALA A 60 0.22 15.29 13.30
CA ALA A 60 1.16 15.05 12.23
C ALA A 60 2.10 13.85 12.47
N GLY A 61 2.49 13.61 13.75
CA GLY A 61 3.30 12.46 14.12
C GLY A 61 2.58 11.13 13.88
N LEU A 62 1.29 11.01 14.23
CA LEU A 62 0.50 9.81 13.97
C LEU A 62 0.31 9.61 12.45
N ALA A 63 -0.02 10.68 11.72
CA ALA A 63 -0.11 10.65 10.27
C ALA A 63 1.19 10.16 9.61
N GLY A 64 2.35 10.68 10.06
CA GLY A 64 3.65 10.30 9.53
C GLY A 64 3.96 8.81 9.73
N VAL A 65 3.65 8.25 10.91
CA VAL A 65 3.82 6.81 11.14
C VAL A 65 2.93 5.99 10.21
N SER A 66 1.66 6.37 10.01
CA SER A 66 0.77 5.68 9.07
C SER A 66 1.29 5.75 7.62
N CYS A 67 1.80 6.92 7.18
CA CYS A 67 2.43 7.07 5.86
C CYS A 67 3.61 6.12 5.67
N MET A 68 4.50 6.07 6.66
CA MET A 68 5.66 5.18 6.69
C MET A 68 5.24 3.70 6.59
N LEU A 69 4.26 3.28 7.40
CA LEU A 69 3.76 1.90 7.43
C LEU A 69 3.20 1.47 6.05
N ILE A 70 2.32 2.27 5.46
CA ILE A 70 1.70 1.97 4.17
C ILE A 70 2.76 1.92 3.07
N ARG A 71 3.70 2.88 3.05
CA ARG A 71 4.81 2.91 2.09
C ARG A 71 5.69 1.67 2.19
N TYR A 72 6.10 1.31 3.41
CA TYR A 72 6.93 0.13 3.64
C TYR A 72 6.23 -1.16 3.19
N GLN A 73 4.97 -1.37 3.60
CA GLN A 73 4.17 -2.53 3.22
C GLN A 73 3.99 -2.63 1.70
N THR A 74 3.73 -1.50 1.04
CA THR A 74 3.57 -1.44 -0.42
C THR A 74 4.87 -1.85 -1.14
N ARG A 75 6.03 -1.31 -0.73
CA ARG A 75 7.34 -1.64 -1.30
C ARG A 75 7.67 -3.13 -1.17
N VAL A 76 7.40 -3.70 0.00
CA VAL A 76 7.61 -5.13 0.25
C VAL A 76 6.60 -5.99 -0.50
N GLY A 77 5.33 -5.59 -0.57
CA GLY A 77 4.30 -6.30 -1.33
C GLY A 77 4.66 -6.46 -2.81
N VAL A 78 5.09 -5.38 -3.46
CA VAL A 78 5.58 -5.39 -4.85
C VAL A 78 6.80 -6.32 -5.02
N PHE A 79 7.67 -6.43 -4.00
CA PHE A 79 8.81 -7.33 -4.02
C PHE A 79 8.42 -8.80 -3.87
N ILE A 80 7.52 -9.11 -2.94
CA ILE A 80 7.03 -10.49 -2.72
C ILE A 80 6.43 -11.06 -4.02
N VAL A 81 5.69 -10.25 -4.75
CA VAL A 81 5.05 -10.63 -6.02
C VAL A 81 6.03 -10.53 -7.21
N PHE A 82 7.33 -10.52 -6.95
CA PHE A 82 8.42 -10.50 -7.96
C PHE A 82 8.22 -9.49 -9.11
N MET A 83 7.54 -8.37 -8.85
CA MET A 83 7.35 -7.31 -9.85
C MET A 83 8.63 -6.49 -10.05
N ARG A 84 9.46 -6.39 -9.01
CA ARG A 84 10.65 -5.55 -8.96
C ARG A 84 11.96 -6.34 -8.97
N SER A 85 13.03 -5.67 -9.38
CA SER A 85 14.38 -6.23 -9.44
C SER A 85 15.29 -5.81 -8.27
N SER A 86 15.04 -4.68 -7.65
CA SER A 86 15.79 -4.20 -6.49
C SER A 86 15.23 -4.75 -5.17
N TYR A 87 16.10 -4.93 -4.17
CA TYR A 87 15.68 -5.27 -2.81
C TYR A 87 15.06 -4.05 -2.12
N PRO A 88 13.89 -4.17 -1.45
CA PRO A 88 13.27 -3.02 -0.79
C PRO A 88 14.17 -2.46 0.32
N PRO A 89 14.31 -1.13 0.44
CA PRO A 89 15.05 -0.55 1.55
C PRO A 89 14.30 -0.74 2.87
N PHE A 90 15.04 -0.96 3.98
CA PHE A 90 14.51 -0.81 5.33
C PHE A 90 14.41 0.69 5.66
N ASP A 91 13.39 1.33 5.13
CA ASP A 91 13.19 2.77 5.25
C ASP A 91 11.97 3.07 6.12
N PHE A 92 12.20 3.75 7.24
CA PHE A 92 11.21 4.11 8.25
C PHE A 92 11.00 5.63 8.31
N ASP A 93 11.15 6.30 7.17
CA ASP A 93 10.89 7.72 7.05
C ASP A 93 9.40 8.03 7.20
N THR A 94 9.07 8.90 8.15
CA THR A 94 7.70 9.30 8.50
C THR A 94 7.21 10.52 7.74
N SER A 95 7.96 11.02 6.76
CA SER A 95 7.48 12.09 5.87
C SER A 95 6.29 11.65 5.03
N SER A 96 5.37 12.55 4.73
CA SER A 96 4.23 12.26 3.86
C SER A 96 4.66 12.07 2.40
N GLN A 97 5.71 12.76 1.97
CA GLN A 97 6.30 12.59 0.65
C GLN A 97 7.39 11.52 0.66
N ASP A 98 7.49 10.78 -0.43
CA ASP A 98 8.51 9.76 -0.61
C ASP A 98 9.90 10.41 -0.71
N ASN A 99 10.88 9.87 0.00
CA ASN A 99 12.26 10.38 0.03
C ASN A 99 13.12 9.94 -1.16
N GLY A 100 12.56 9.17 -2.11
CA GLY A 100 13.22 8.70 -3.31
C GLY A 100 14.32 7.63 -3.11
N LYS A 101 14.40 7.04 -1.91
CA LYS A 101 15.37 5.94 -1.65
C LYS A 101 15.05 4.66 -2.41
N ASP A 102 13.81 4.49 -2.82
CA ASP A 102 13.38 3.35 -3.60
C ASP A 102 13.27 3.76 -5.09
N PRO A 103 14.07 3.20 -5.99
CA PRO A 103 14.09 3.61 -7.39
C PRO A 103 12.91 3.08 -8.20
N GLU A 104 12.19 2.06 -7.69
CA GLU A 104 11.12 1.39 -8.43
C GLU A 104 9.72 1.70 -7.89
N VAL A 105 9.60 2.05 -6.60
CA VAL A 105 8.30 2.28 -5.95
C VAL A 105 8.27 3.62 -5.25
N THR A 106 7.37 4.50 -5.68
CA THR A 106 7.10 5.80 -5.05
C THR A 106 5.69 5.83 -4.50
N VAL A 107 5.54 6.22 -3.23
CA VAL A 107 4.24 6.34 -2.56
C VAL A 107 4.18 7.66 -1.80
N ASN A 108 3.29 8.55 -2.24
CA ASN A 108 3.10 9.86 -1.64
C ASN A 108 1.73 10.00 -1.02
N PHE A 109 1.64 10.80 0.03
CA PHE A 109 0.42 11.09 0.76
C PHE A 109 0.26 12.59 0.99
N GLU A 110 -0.99 13.04 1.07
CA GLU A 110 -1.39 14.38 1.49
C GLU A 110 -2.37 14.23 2.66
N PRO A 111 -1.87 14.00 3.91
CA PRO A 111 -2.72 13.78 5.06
C PRO A 111 -3.57 15.02 5.41
N GLU A 112 -4.85 14.80 5.63
CA GLU A 112 -5.75 15.84 6.13
C GLU A 112 -5.59 15.95 7.67
N LEU A 113 -4.81 16.92 8.13
CA LEU A 113 -4.48 17.07 9.55
C LEU A 113 -5.56 17.81 10.34
N GLU A 114 -6.32 18.71 9.71
CA GLU A 114 -7.36 19.54 10.32
C GLU A 114 -8.69 19.43 9.57
N GLY A 115 -9.75 19.94 10.19
CA GLY A 115 -11.08 19.96 9.55
C GLY A 115 -11.71 18.58 9.33
N ARG A 116 -11.30 17.58 10.10
CA ARG A 116 -11.75 16.19 9.95
C ARG A 116 -13.22 16.01 10.34
N SER A 117 -13.93 15.22 9.56
CA SER A 117 -15.32 14.85 9.83
C SER A 117 -15.39 13.81 10.94
N ARG A 118 -15.66 14.24 12.19
CA ARG A 118 -15.77 13.35 13.36
C ARG A 118 -16.79 12.22 13.14
N LEU A 119 -17.93 12.54 12.49
CA LEU A 119 -18.98 11.57 12.21
C LEU A 119 -18.53 10.54 11.18
N SER A 120 -17.87 10.95 10.10
CA SER A 120 -17.29 10.04 9.11
C SER A 120 -16.25 9.12 9.73
N VAL A 121 -15.37 9.66 10.59
CA VAL A 121 -14.35 8.88 11.29
C VAL A 121 -14.98 7.92 12.29
N PHE A 122 -16.01 8.34 13.05
CA PHE A 122 -16.72 7.48 13.99
C PHE A 122 -17.35 6.26 13.30
N PHE A 123 -18.00 6.47 12.16
CA PHE A 123 -18.64 5.40 11.37
C PHE A 123 -17.71 4.79 10.31
N ARG A 124 -16.40 5.03 10.39
CA ARG A 124 -15.41 4.58 9.39
C ARG A 124 -15.49 3.08 9.10
N PHE A 125 -15.67 2.26 10.12
CA PHE A 125 -15.75 0.81 9.95
C PHE A 125 -16.95 0.37 9.08
N ILE A 126 -18.07 1.07 9.19
CA ILE A 126 -19.27 0.80 8.36
C ILE A 126 -19.00 1.27 6.92
N LEU A 127 -18.42 2.46 6.77
CA LEU A 127 -18.10 3.02 5.46
C LEU A 127 -17.05 2.21 4.70
N LEU A 128 -16.21 1.44 5.41
CA LEU A 128 -15.21 0.56 4.82
C LEU A 128 -15.79 -0.73 4.24
N ILE A 129 -16.98 -1.17 4.66
CA ILE A 129 -17.54 -2.46 4.22
C ILE A 129 -17.54 -2.61 2.69
N PRO A 130 -18.10 -1.68 1.89
CA PRO A 130 -18.10 -1.83 0.44
C PRO A 130 -16.70 -1.80 -0.16
N VAL A 131 -15.78 -0.99 0.39
CA VAL A 131 -14.38 -0.92 -0.07
C VAL A 131 -13.67 -2.24 0.18
N VAL A 132 -13.88 -2.85 1.35
CA VAL A 132 -13.28 -4.16 1.71
C VAL A 132 -13.81 -5.26 0.80
N ILE A 133 -15.12 -5.30 0.52
CA ILE A 133 -15.70 -6.29 -0.39
C ILE A 133 -15.07 -6.18 -1.79
N VAL A 134 -15.00 -4.97 -2.33
CA VAL A 134 -14.36 -4.74 -3.64
C VAL A 134 -12.86 -5.05 -3.59
N GLY A 135 -12.19 -4.69 -2.48
CA GLY A 135 -10.79 -5.01 -2.26
C GLY A 135 -10.50 -6.51 -2.22
N MET A 136 -11.38 -7.31 -1.60
CA MET A 136 -11.28 -8.77 -1.63
C MET A 136 -11.40 -9.33 -3.06
N LEU A 137 -12.31 -8.80 -3.87
CA LEU A 137 -12.45 -9.21 -5.27
C LEU A 137 -11.19 -8.87 -6.07
N TRP A 138 -10.68 -7.64 -5.94
CA TRP A 138 -9.42 -7.24 -6.60
C TRP A 138 -8.23 -8.06 -6.10
N GLY A 139 -8.18 -8.39 -4.81
CA GLY A 139 -7.15 -9.25 -4.21
C GLY A 139 -7.14 -10.65 -4.83
N ILE A 140 -8.29 -11.32 -4.88
CA ILE A 140 -8.42 -12.65 -5.51
C ILE A 140 -7.96 -12.62 -6.97
N LEU A 141 -8.41 -11.62 -7.73
CA LEU A 141 -8.00 -11.47 -9.12
C LEU A 141 -6.50 -11.19 -9.27
N ALA A 142 -5.92 -10.41 -8.34
CA ALA A 142 -4.49 -10.14 -8.33
C ALA A 142 -3.66 -11.40 -8.00
N GLU A 143 -4.13 -12.25 -7.08
CA GLU A 143 -3.49 -13.54 -6.77
C GLU A 143 -3.52 -14.46 -7.99
N LEU A 144 -4.65 -14.57 -8.68
CA LEU A 144 -4.76 -15.36 -9.93
C LEU A 144 -3.82 -14.80 -11.00
N ALA A 145 -3.77 -13.47 -11.16
CA ALA A 145 -2.86 -12.82 -12.10
C ALA A 145 -1.39 -13.07 -11.73
N ALA A 146 -1.03 -13.07 -10.44
CA ALA A 146 0.31 -13.38 -9.97
C ALA A 146 0.71 -14.84 -10.24
N ILE A 147 -0.22 -15.81 -10.11
CA ILE A 147 0.01 -17.21 -10.48
C ILE A 147 0.31 -17.34 -11.98
N VAL A 148 -0.47 -16.68 -12.83
CA VAL A 148 -0.22 -16.69 -14.27
C VAL A 148 1.13 -16.01 -14.59
N ALA A 149 1.42 -14.89 -13.93
CA ALA A 149 2.67 -14.17 -14.09
C ALA A 149 3.88 -14.99 -13.62
N PHE A 150 3.73 -15.81 -12.57
CA PHE A 150 4.79 -16.71 -12.11
C PHE A 150 5.30 -17.60 -13.26
N PHE A 151 4.40 -18.28 -13.96
CA PHE A 151 4.79 -19.11 -15.13
C PHE A 151 5.31 -18.25 -16.28
N ALA A 152 4.68 -17.11 -16.53
CA ALA A 152 5.12 -16.20 -17.59
C ALA A 152 6.55 -15.68 -17.35
N VAL A 153 6.90 -15.29 -16.12
CA VAL A 153 8.25 -14.83 -15.79
C VAL A 153 9.26 -15.95 -15.85
N LEU A 154 8.91 -17.18 -15.43
CA LEU A 154 9.78 -18.36 -15.58
C LEU A 154 10.15 -18.64 -17.05
N ILE A 155 9.19 -18.48 -17.96
CA ILE A 155 9.39 -18.77 -19.39
C ILE A 155 10.01 -17.55 -20.10
N LEU A 156 9.41 -16.37 -19.94
CA LEU A 156 9.73 -15.16 -20.71
C LEU A 156 10.80 -14.26 -20.05
N GLY A 157 11.05 -14.41 -18.74
CA GLY A 157 11.94 -13.52 -17.98
C GLY A 157 11.41 -12.08 -17.83
N ARG A 158 10.11 -11.89 -18.01
CA ARG A 158 9.43 -10.58 -17.88
C ARG A 158 7.96 -10.75 -17.56
N TRP A 159 7.38 -9.70 -16.95
CA TRP A 159 5.95 -9.61 -16.74
C TRP A 159 5.21 -9.35 -18.06
N PRO A 160 4.10 -10.04 -18.33
CA PRO A 160 3.16 -9.64 -19.39
C PRO A 160 2.57 -8.25 -19.06
N LYS A 161 2.64 -7.31 -20.00
CA LYS A 161 2.23 -5.90 -19.77
C LYS A 161 0.81 -5.76 -19.23
N GLY A 162 -0.14 -6.56 -19.73
CA GLY A 162 -1.54 -6.51 -19.30
C GLY A 162 -1.69 -6.90 -17.82
N LEU A 163 -1.03 -8.00 -17.38
CA LEU A 163 -1.06 -8.44 -15.98
C LEU A 163 -0.34 -7.44 -15.07
N LEU A 164 0.79 -6.91 -15.52
CA LEU A 164 1.53 -5.90 -14.78
C LEU A 164 0.68 -4.66 -14.52
N ASN A 165 0.07 -4.09 -15.57
CA ASN A 165 -0.79 -2.91 -15.45
C ASN A 165 -1.99 -3.16 -14.53
N PHE A 166 -2.57 -4.36 -14.59
CA PHE A 166 -3.66 -4.75 -13.71
C PHE A 166 -3.22 -4.74 -12.24
N ILE A 167 -2.09 -5.40 -11.91
CA ILE A 167 -1.58 -5.44 -10.52
C ILE A 167 -1.11 -4.05 -10.04
N VAL A 168 -0.56 -3.23 -10.90
CA VAL A 168 -0.27 -1.81 -10.58
C VAL A 168 -1.55 -1.06 -10.22
N GLY A 169 -2.64 -1.27 -10.95
CA GLY A 169 -3.96 -0.73 -10.62
C GLY A 169 -4.47 -1.22 -9.25
N VAL A 170 -4.32 -2.52 -8.95
CA VAL A 170 -4.69 -3.07 -7.64
C VAL A 170 -3.85 -2.46 -6.51
N ASN A 171 -2.55 -2.23 -6.71
CA ASN A 171 -1.71 -1.54 -5.72
C ASN A 171 -2.15 -0.08 -5.51
N ARG A 172 -2.54 0.65 -6.58
CA ARG A 172 -3.13 1.99 -6.45
C ARG A 172 -4.38 1.98 -5.59
N PHE A 173 -5.29 1.06 -5.87
CA PHE A 173 -6.49 0.86 -5.05
C PHE A 173 -6.14 0.54 -3.59
N SER A 174 -5.18 -0.37 -3.36
CA SER A 174 -4.74 -0.75 -2.01
C SER A 174 -4.15 0.43 -1.23
N VAL A 175 -3.29 1.24 -1.84
CA VAL A 175 -2.70 2.43 -1.19
C VAL A 175 -3.78 3.45 -0.82
N ARG A 176 -4.74 3.72 -1.72
CA ARG A 176 -5.86 4.61 -1.46
C ARG A 176 -6.75 4.10 -0.32
N THR A 177 -7.06 2.80 -0.35
CA THR A 177 -7.87 2.15 0.70
C THR A 177 -7.14 2.17 2.03
N SER A 178 -5.83 1.90 2.05
CA SER A 178 -5.02 1.96 3.27
C SER A 178 -4.95 3.38 3.84
N ALA A 179 -4.80 4.40 2.99
CA ALA A 179 -4.83 5.80 3.43
C ALA A 179 -6.18 6.19 4.06
N TYR A 180 -7.30 5.69 3.52
CA TYR A 180 -8.63 5.88 4.08
C TYR A 180 -8.82 5.08 5.37
N TRP A 181 -8.35 3.83 5.41
CA TRP A 181 -8.37 2.97 6.60
C TRP A 181 -7.59 3.60 7.75
N SER A 182 -6.34 3.99 7.53
CA SER A 182 -5.46 4.60 8.54
C SER A 182 -5.76 6.09 8.78
N LEU A 183 -6.96 6.54 8.42
CA LEU A 183 -7.48 7.87 8.75
C LEU A 183 -6.64 9.05 8.23
N LEU A 184 -5.84 8.85 7.18
CA LEU A 184 -5.07 9.94 6.57
C LEU A 184 -5.96 10.93 5.80
N THR A 185 -7.13 10.49 5.32
CA THR A 185 -8.08 11.33 4.60
C THR A 185 -9.53 10.95 4.90
N ASP A 186 -10.47 11.89 4.74
CA ASP A 186 -11.91 11.63 4.78
C ASP A 186 -12.50 11.39 3.39
N LYS A 187 -11.69 11.58 2.32
CA LYS A 187 -12.11 11.32 0.95
C LYS A 187 -12.28 9.83 0.72
N TYR A 188 -13.49 9.43 0.32
CA TYR A 188 -13.81 8.03 0.05
C TYR A 188 -12.98 7.49 -1.13
N PRO A 189 -12.32 6.33 -1.03
CA PRO A 189 -11.49 5.81 -2.10
C PRO A 189 -12.34 5.38 -3.30
N PRO A 190 -11.91 5.73 -4.54
CA PRO A 190 -12.57 5.24 -5.73
C PRO A 190 -12.40 3.72 -5.82
N LEU A 191 -13.49 3.01 -6.16
CA LEU A 191 -13.51 1.56 -6.25
C LEU A 191 -12.83 0.99 -7.51
N GLY A 192 -12.48 1.86 -8.45
CA GLY A 192 -11.79 1.51 -9.68
C GLY A 192 -10.27 1.44 -9.52
N LEU A 193 -9.61 0.87 -10.54
CA LEU A 193 -8.16 0.66 -10.59
C LEU A 193 -7.39 1.81 -11.29
N SER A 194 -8.10 2.82 -11.74
CA SER A 194 -7.51 3.98 -12.44
C SER A 194 -6.75 4.92 -11.52
#